data_b2bc9d0ab977c5937eabef661cbddaca
#
_entry.id   b2bc9d0ab977c5937eabef661cbddaca
#
_cell.length_a   1.000
_cell.length_b   1.000
_cell.length_c   1.000
_cell.angle_alpha   90.00
_cell.angle_beta   90.00
_cell.angle_gamma   90.00
#
_symmetry.space_group_name_H-M   'P 1'
#
loop_
_entity.id
_entity.type
_entity.pdbx_description
1 polymer ?
#
loop_
_entity_poly.entity_id
_entity_poly.type
_entity_poly.pdbx_seq_one_letter_code
_entity_poly.pdbx_strand_id
1 'polypeptide(L)'
;MYKLISKVLTLSLAMGLAGSVFAENILEEIQSRGEIRMAIFLKSASPLQRPNAQTGEAEGYFADCGRMIAKDLGVKAVFIDTEWKAIIPTLLSGKADMIIAAPSATPVRALSIDFPATTAYYDVSVLVHKDSPVQSLDDVSKPGVKISVMEGSTQHFFAKNSFPNAVIRATEGSMEARLEVASQRSDVTFQDAYQSVKFSKEYPDTKVLRDEKGKIVVAQREPGSFAIRQGDPRFY
;
A
#
# COMPACT_ATOMS: atom_id res chain seq x y z
N MET A 1 -36.88 36.13 47.61
CA MET A 1 -35.93 36.46 46.52
C MET A 1 -34.61 35.70 46.60
N TYR A 2 -34.24 35.04 47.70
CA TYR A 2 -32.96 34.28 47.86
C TYR A 2 -33.00 32.83 47.39
N LYS A 3 -34.16 32.23 47.13
CA LYS A 3 -34.30 30.81 46.70
C LYS A 3 -34.19 30.58 45.18
N LEU A 4 -34.17 31.64 44.36
CA LEU A 4 -34.05 31.52 42.91
C LEU A 4 -32.60 31.61 42.42
N ILE A 5 -31.68 32.18 43.20
CA ILE A 5 -30.27 32.36 42.82
C ILE A 5 -29.46 31.07 43.06
N SER A 6 -29.89 30.25 44.01
CA SER A 6 -29.20 28.96 44.35
C SER A 6 -29.37 27.86 43.27
N LYS A 7 -30.40 27.93 42.42
CA LYS A 7 -30.66 26.92 41.40
C LYS A 7 -29.99 27.20 40.04
N VAL A 8 -29.51 28.42 39.85
CA VAL A 8 -28.79 28.78 38.62
C VAL A 8 -27.28 28.51 38.71
N LEU A 9 -26.73 28.49 39.91
CA LEU A 9 -25.29 28.26 40.10
C LEU A 9 -24.87 26.78 40.06
N THR A 10 -25.82 25.85 40.23
CA THR A 10 -25.56 24.38 40.19
C THR A 10 -25.65 23.80 38.77
N LEU A 11 -26.20 24.54 37.81
CA LEU A 11 -26.34 24.07 36.40
C LEU A 11 -25.13 24.45 35.52
N SER A 12 -24.28 25.35 35.97
CA SER A 12 -23.12 25.83 35.19
C SER A 12 -21.83 25.00 35.42
N LEU A 13 -21.82 24.08 36.37
CA LEU A 13 -20.62 23.28 36.71
C LEU A 13 -20.64 21.87 36.09
N ALA A 14 -21.74 21.48 35.42
CA ALA A 14 -21.89 20.16 34.78
C ALA A 14 -21.54 20.17 33.29
N MET A 15 -21.12 21.31 32.72
CA MET A 15 -20.85 21.46 31.27
C MET A 15 -19.37 21.51 30.92
N GLY A 16 -18.49 21.22 31.89
CA GLY A 16 -17.01 21.29 31.72
C GLY A 16 -16.32 19.93 31.49
N LEU A 17 -17.05 18.84 31.31
CA LEU A 17 -16.47 17.48 31.16
C LEU A 17 -16.79 16.86 29.78
N ALA A 18 -17.05 17.70 28.78
CA ALA A 18 -17.24 17.20 27.42
C ALA A 18 -15.95 17.42 26.62
N GLY A 19 -15.22 16.32 26.38
CA GLY A 19 -14.25 16.26 25.28
C GLY A 19 -12.77 16.21 25.68
N SER A 20 -12.38 15.32 26.57
CA SER A 20 -11.08 14.69 26.37
C SER A 20 -11.23 13.83 25.11
N VAL A 21 -10.85 14.37 23.96
CA VAL A 21 -10.50 13.52 22.82
C VAL A 21 -9.35 12.67 23.35
N PHE A 22 -9.65 11.44 23.74
CA PHE A 22 -8.61 10.46 24.04
C PHE A 22 -7.88 10.28 22.72
N ALA A 23 -6.69 10.89 22.60
CA ALA A 23 -5.74 10.48 21.58
C ALA A 23 -5.62 8.95 21.70
N GLU A 24 -5.87 8.24 20.62
CA GLU A 24 -5.73 6.78 20.62
C GLU A 24 -4.32 6.45 21.12
N ASN A 25 -4.22 5.67 22.17
CA ASN A 25 -2.94 5.32 22.78
C ASN A 25 -2.44 4.00 22.21
N ILE A 26 -2.23 3.97 20.91
CA ILE A 26 -1.88 2.76 20.15
C ILE A 26 -0.59 2.13 20.70
N LEU A 27 0.39 2.95 21.05
CA LEU A 27 1.65 2.47 21.61
C LEU A 27 1.47 1.76 22.96
N GLU A 28 0.66 2.33 23.86
CA GLU A 28 0.38 1.69 25.16
C GLU A 28 -0.43 0.39 25.00
N GLU A 29 -1.37 0.35 24.05
CA GLU A 29 -2.10 -0.87 23.72
C GLU A 29 -1.17 -1.98 23.23
N ILE A 30 -0.23 -1.65 22.33
CA ILE A 30 0.78 -2.58 21.82
C ILE A 30 1.63 -3.11 22.98
N GLN A 31 2.12 -2.23 23.85
CA GLN A 31 2.96 -2.60 24.99
C GLN A 31 2.20 -3.45 26.01
N SER A 32 0.97 -3.07 26.35
CA SER A 32 0.15 -3.82 27.31
C SER A 32 -0.24 -5.21 26.79
N ARG A 33 -0.46 -5.35 25.48
CA ARG A 33 -0.78 -6.62 24.81
C ARG A 33 0.48 -7.49 24.63
N GLY A 34 1.67 -6.90 24.64
CA GLY A 34 2.94 -7.59 24.41
C GLY A 34 3.18 -8.02 22.95
N GLU A 35 2.40 -7.49 22.01
CA GLU A 35 2.55 -7.77 20.59
C GLU A 35 2.18 -6.58 19.71
N ILE A 36 2.85 -6.44 18.58
CA ILE A 36 2.50 -5.51 17.50
C ILE A 36 2.01 -6.28 16.28
N ARG A 37 0.80 -5.96 15.82
CA ARG A 37 0.15 -6.59 14.66
C ARG A 37 0.41 -5.78 13.40
N MET A 38 1.02 -6.41 12.40
CA MET A 38 1.51 -5.77 11.19
C MET A 38 0.82 -6.35 9.96
N ALA A 39 0.04 -5.54 9.25
CA ALA A 39 -0.56 -5.95 7.98
C ALA A 39 0.53 -6.02 6.90
N ILE A 40 0.56 -7.14 6.18
CA ILE A 40 1.51 -7.45 5.10
C ILE A 40 0.76 -8.07 3.92
N PHE A 41 1.33 -7.98 2.70
CA PHE A 41 0.77 -8.58 1.49
C PHE A 41 1.76 -9.60 0.91
N LEU A 42 1.65 -10.85 1.32
CA LEU A 42 2.61 -11.91 0.95
C LEU A 42 2.44 -12.41 -0.49
N LYS A 43 1.26 -12.28 -1.08
CA LYS A 43 1.00 -12.66 -2.49
C LYS A 43 1.82 -11.86 -3.51
N SER A 44 2.47 -10.75 -3.10
CA SER A 44 3.39 -10.04 -4.01
C SER A 44 4.56 -10.91 -4.45
N ALA A 45 4.92 -11.92 -3.65
CA ALA A 45 6.01 -12.87 -3.89
C ALA A 45 7.34 -12.18 -4.26
N SER A 46 7.55 -10.95 -3.78
CA SER A 46 8.75 -10.16 -4.05
C SER A 46 9.82 -10.42 -2.98
N PRO A 47 11.10 -10.10 -3.21
CA PRO A 47 12.12 -10.20 -2.17
C PRO A 47 11.88 -9.25 -1.00
N LEU A 48 10.98 -8.25 -1.19
CA LEU A 48 10.61 -7.31 -0.14
C LEU A 48 9.63 -7.94 0.85
N GLN A 49 8.75 -8.85 0.36
CA GLN A 49 7.76 -9.57 1.16
C GLN A 49 7.25 -10.80 0.41
N ARG A 50 7.25 -11.95 1.05
CA ARG A 50 6.75 -13.22 0.53
C ARG A 50 6.50 -14.20 1.67
N PRO A 51 5.72 -15.26 1.46
CA PRO A 51 5.67 -16.37 2.41
C PRO A 51 6.97 -17.18 2.30
N ASN A 52 7.47 -17.69 3.41
CA ASN A 52 8.49 -18.73 3.43
C ASN A 52 7.91 -20.00 2.80
N ALA A 53 8.64 -20.64 1.89
CA ALA A 53 8.15 -21.77 1.12
C ALA A 53 7.86 -23.03 1.98
N GLN A 54 8.51 -23.17 3.15
CA GLN A 54 8.37 -24.32 4.05
C GLN A 54 7.38 -24.05 5.17
N THR A 55 7.43 -22.86 5.78
CA THR A 55 6.65 -22.53 6.99
C THR A 55 5.42 -21.68 6.72
N GLY A 56 5.34 -21.01 5.58
CA GLY A 56 4.31 -20.04 5.27
C GLY A 56 4.46 -18.69 6.00
N GLU A 57 5.45 -18.56 6.89
CA GLU A 57 5.70 -17.33 7.65
C GLU A 57 6.15 -16.18 6.75
N ALA A 58 5.88 -14.95 7.18
CA ALA A 58 6.33 -13.76 6.47
C ALA A 58 7.87 -13.66 6.48
N GLU A 59 8.46 -13.50 5.30
CA GLU A 59 9.89 -13.25 5.12
C GLU A 59 10.16 -12.14 4.10
N GLY A 60 11.40 -11.65 4.08
CA GLY A 60 11.86 -10.57 3.22
C GLY A 60 12.06 -9.27 3.99
N TYR A 61 12.55 -8.25 3.27
CA TYR A 61 12.98 -6.97 3.84
C TYR A 61 11.94 -6.35 4.78
N PHE A 62 10.65 -6.30 4.38
CA PHE A 62 9.62 -5.69 5.20
C PHE A 62 9.32 -6.50 6.47
N ALA A 63 9.32 -7.84 6.37
CA ALA A 63 9.15 -8.69 7.56
C ALA A 63 10.31 -8.52 8.54
N ASP A 64 11.54 -8.38 8.05
CA ASP A 64 12.72 -8.15 8.89
C ASP A 64 12.66 -6.78 9.56
N CYS A 65 12.27 -5.72 8.86
CA CYS A 65 11.98 -4.40 9.45
C CYS A 65 10.93 -4.51 10.56
N GLY A 66 9.84 -5.25 10.32
CA GLY A 66 8.80 -5.46 11.33
C GLY A 66 9.32 -6.16 12.59
N ARG A 67 10.16 -7.18 12.43
CA ARG A 67 10.80 -7.86 13.57
C ARG A 67 11.73 -6.92 14.35
N MET A 68 12.47 -6.04 13.66
CA MET A 68 13.32 -5.02 14.29
C MET A 68 12.47 -4.03 15.10
N ILE A 69 11.41 -3.48 14.53
CA ILE A 69 10.47 -2.57 15.22
C ILE A 69 9.90 -3.25 16.48
N ALA A 70 9.42 -4.49 16.35
CA ALA A 70 8.87 -5.22 17.49
C ALA A 70 9.92 -5.45 18.61
N LYS A 71 11.16 -5.78 18.22
CA LYS A 71 12.28 -5.94 19.15
C LYS A 71 12.58 -4.64 19.90
N ASP A 72 12.63 -3.52 19.20
CA ASP A 72 12.93 -2.21 19.78
C ASP A 72 11.81 -1.75 20.75
N LEU A 73 10.55 -2.13 20.44
CA LEU A 73 9.41 -1.91 21.33
C LEU A 73 9.32 -2.93 22.50
N GLY A 74 10.15 -3.97 22.50
CA GLY A 74 10.13 -5.03 23.52
C GLY A 74 8.90 -5.95 23.43
N VAL A 75 8.30 -6.10 22.24
CA VAL A 75 7.07 -6.87 22.00
C VAL A 75 7.26 -7.93 20.92
N LYS A 76 6.29 -8.83 20.75
CA LYS A 76 6.28 -9.85 19.71
C LYS A 76 5.79 -9.25 18.38
N ALA A 77 6.44 -9.58 17.25
CA ALA A 77 5.94 -9.30 15.91
C ALA A 77 4.86 -10.32 15.51
N VAL A 78 3.69 -9.85 15.08
CA VAL A 78 2.61 -10.66 14.53
C VAL A 78 2.27 -10.15 13.14
N PHE A 79 2.49 -10.96 12.10
CA PHE A 79 2.18 -10.60 10.72
C PHE A 79 0.80 -11.08 10.33
N ILE A 80 0.00 -10.18 9.77
CA ILE A 80 -1.37 -10.44 9.28
C ILE A 80 -1.32 -10.34 7.76
N ASP A 81 -1.29 -11.50 7.08
CA ASP A 81 -1.40 -11.53 5.62
C ASP A 81 -2.80 -11.08 5.21
N THR A 82 -2.88 -10.17 4.27
CA THR A 82 -4.15 -9.61 3.81
C THR A 82 -4.07 -9.24 2.32
N GLU A 83 -5.20 -9.24 1.64
CA GLU A 83 -5.28 -8.77 0.26
C GLU A 83 -4.93 -7.29 0.17
N TRP A 84 -4.31 -6.88 -0.94
CA TRP A 84 -3.86 -5.49 -1.11
C TRP A 84 -4.99 -4.48 -0.92
N LYS A 85 -6.16 -4.73 -1.51
CA LYS A 85 -7.33 -3.85 -1.38
C LYS A 85 -7.89 -3.74 0.04
N ALA A 86 -7.60 -4.72 0.89
CA ALA A 86 -8.04 -4.76 2.27
C ALA A 86 -7.00 -4.21 3.27
N ILE A 87 -5.79 -3.87 2.83
CA ILE A 87 -4.69 -3.56 3.75
C ILE A 87 -4.96 -2.30 4.59
N ILE A 88 -5.47 -1.22 3.97
CA ILE A 88 -5.87 0.01 4.67
C ILE A 88 -7.12 -0.24 5.56
N PRO A 89 -8.21 -0.87 5.08
CA PRO A 89 -9.31 -1.27 5.95
C PRO A 89 -8.89 -2.12 7.15
N THR A 90 -7.92 -3.03 7.00
CA THR A 90 -7.38 -3.84 8.10
C THR A 90 -6.72 -2.97 9.18
N LEU A 91 -5.96 -1.94 8.79
CA LEU A 91 -5.39 -0.97 9.71
C LEU A 91 -6.47 -0.14 10.40
N LEU A 92 -7.40 0.44 9.63
CA LEU A 92 -8.44 1.34 10.15
C LEU A 92 -9.43 0.63 11.08
N SER A 93 -9.67 -0.66 10.89
CA SER A 93 -10.53 -1.46 11.79
C SER A 93 -9.84 -1.89 13.08
N GLY A 94 -8.57 -1.53 13.30
CA GLY A 94 -7.79 -1.94 14.48
C GLY A 94 -7.38 -3.42 14.48
N LYS A 95 -7.59 -4.17 13.39
CA LYS A 95 -7.08 -5.55 13.25
C LYS A 95 -5.56 -5.58 13.16
N ALA A 96 -4.97 -4.56 12.57
CA ALA A 96 -3.53 -4.32 12.57
C ALA A 96 -3.21 -2.98 13.23
N ASP A 97 -2.02 -2.86 13.79
CA ASP A 97 -1.51 -1.65 14.42
C ASP A 97 -0.73 -0.80 13.42
N MET A 98 -0.09 -1.45 12.44
CA MET A 98 0.60 -0.78 11.34
C MET A 98 0.53 -1.61 10.04
N ILE A 99 0.82 -0.96 8.91
CA ILE A 99 1.05 -1.61 7.62
C ILE A 99 2.55 -1.62 7.36
N ILE A 100 3.12 -2.83 7.20
CA ILE A 100 4.54 -3.03 6.92
C ILE A 100 4.82 -3.29 5.43
N ALA A 101 3.81 -3.35 4.58
CA ALA A 101 3.93 -3.60 3.14
C ALA A 101 4.38 -2.39 2.30
N ALA A 102 4.73 -1.29 2.95
CA ALA A 102 5.18 -0.02 2.36
C ALA A 102 4.31 0.48 1.19
N PRO A 103 2.99 0.70 1.41
CA PRO A 103 2.15 1.30 0.39
C PRO A 103 2.67 2.68 -0.01
N SER A 104 2.46 3.07 -1.28
CA SER A 104 2.85 4.39 -1.75
C SER A 104 2.11 5.48 -0.96
N ALA A 105 2.88 6.45 -0.42
CA ALA A 105 2.35 7.59 0.33
C ALA A 105 1.71 8.59 -0.66
N THR A 106 0.40 8.50 -0.82
CA THR A 106 -0.37 9.39 -1.69
C THR A 106 -1.24 10.36 -0.88
N PRO A 107 -1.56 11.56 -1.40
CA PRO A 107 -2.45 12.50 -0.71
C PRO A 107 -3.81 11.88 -0.35
N VAL A 108 -4.38 11.04 -1.23
CA VAL A 108 -5.66 10.37 -0.97
C VAL A 108 -5.59 9.42 0.22
N ARG A 109 -4.52 8.62 0.32
CA ARG A 109 -4.31 7.72 1.47
C ARG A 109 -4.02 8.49 2.74
N ALA A 110 -3.28 9.60 2.64
CA ALA A 110 -2.95 10.47 3.78
C ALA A 110 -4.18 11.17 4.41
N LEU A 111 -5.33 11.15 3.76
CA LEU A 111 -6.59 11.60 4.37
C LEU A 111 -7.09 10.67 5.49
N SER A 112 -6.62 9.43 5.55
CA SER A 112 -7.12 8.42 6.50
C SER A 112 -6.05 7.70 7.30
N ILE A 113 -4.80 7.72 6.86
CA ILE A 113 -3.67 7.05 7.54
C ILE A 113 -2.45 7.95 7.51
N ASP A 114 -1.53 7.74 8.44
CA ASP A 114 -0.27 8.45 8.50
C ASP A 114 0.88 7.63 7.95
N PHE A 115 1.87 8.34 7.38
CA PHE A 115 3.08 7.81 6.79
C PHE A 115 4.31 8.39 7.50
N PRO A 116 4.81 7.75 8.58
CA PRO A 116 5.87 8.32 9.41
C PRO A 116 7.17 8.61 8.67
N ALA A 117 7.57 7.71 7.77
CA ALA A 117 8.81 7.86 7.02
C ALA A 117 8.76 7.12 5.68
N THR A 118 9.35 7.72 4.65
CA THR A 118 9.60 7.04 3.39
C THR A 118 10.67 5.96 3.59
N THR A 119 10.31 4.70 3.31
CA THR A 119 11.20 3.54 3.45
C THR A 119 11.83 3.10 2.13
N ALA A 120 11.20 3.45 1.00
CA ALA A 120 11.66 3.09 -0.33
C ALA A 120 11.11 4.06 -1.39
N TYR A 121 11.68 4.02 -2.59
CA TYR A 121 11.08 4.60 -3.80
C TYR A 121 10.88 3.51 -4.83
N TYR A 122 9.72 3.51 -5.48
CA TYR A 122 9.37 2.57 -6.54
C TYR A 122 9.31 3.30 -7.88
N ASP A 123 10.12 2.86 -8.82
CA ASP A 123 9.99 3.26 -10.22
C ASP A 123 8.98 2.31 -10.88
N VAL A 124 7.86 2.84 -11.32
CA VAL A 124 6.82 2.11 -12.04
C VAL A 124 7.17 2.08 -13.51
N SER A 125 7.35 0.90 -14.05
CA SER A 125 7.69 0.64 -15.44
C SER A 125 6.48 0.16 -16.24
N VAL A 126 6.66 0.09 -17.56
CA VAL A 126 5.68 -0.41 -18.51
C VAL A 126 6.14 -1.78 -19.01
N LEU A 127 5.36 -2.83 -18.69
CA LEU A 127 5.57 -4.18 -19.19
C LEU A 127 4.57 -4.46 -20.32
N VAL A 128 5.07 -4.96 -21.43
CA VAL A 128 4.26 -5.31 -22.62
C VAL A 128 4.64 -6.70 -23.14
N HIS A 129 3.77 -7.31 -23.95
CA HIS A 129 4.16 -8.46 -24.77
C HIS A 129 5.13 -8.00 -25.86
N LYS A 130 6.08 -8.85 -26.29
CA LYS A 130 7.06 -8.50 -27.33
C LYS A 130 6.42 -8.04 -28.65
N ASP A 131 5.27 -8.62 -29.01
CA ASP A 131 4.50 -8.32 -30.21
C ASP A 131 3.42 -7.25 -30.00
N SER A 132 3.42 -6.58 -28.82
CA SER A 132 2.46 -5.52 -28.52
C SER A 132 2.63 -4.32 -29.47
N PRO A 133 1.54 -3.69 -29.92
CA PRO A 133 1.60 -2.44 -30.66
C PRO A 133 2.06 -1.26 -29.80
N VAL A 134 2.10 -1.43 -28.48
CA VAL A 134 2.58 -0.40 -27.52
C VAL A 134 4.10 -0.46 -27.46
N GLN A 135 4.77 0.55 -27.99
CA GLN A 135 6.23 0.68 -28.00
C GLN A 135 6.73 1.87 -27.17
N SER A 136 5.83 2.77 -26.78
CA SER A 136 6.11 3.95 -25.97
C SER A 136 4.99 4.20 -24.96
N LEU A 137 5.22 5.10 -24.00
CA LEU A 137 4.17 5.51 -23.07
C LEU A 137 3.02 6.24 -23.77
N ASP A 138 3.32 6.98 -24.83
CA ASP A 138 2.32 7.71 -25.63
C ASP A 138 1.35 6.75 -26.34
N ASP A 139 1.84 5.58 -26.76
CA ASP A 139 0.99 4.55 -27.38
C ASP A 139 -0.10 4.04 -26.45
N VAL A 140 0.11 4.10 -25.12
CA VAL A 140 -0.88 3.67 -24.13
C VAL A 140 -2.12 4.56 -24.15
N SER A 141 -1.99 5.81 -24.60
CA SER A 141 -3.10 6.77 -24.74
C SER A 141 -4.02 6.47 -25.92
N LYS A 142 -3.66 5.54 -26.81
CA LYS A 142 -4.48 5.18 -27.97
C LYS A 142 -5.78 4.51 -27.55
N PRO A 143 -6.91 4.82 -28.20
CA PRO A 143 -8.18 4.21 -27.88
C PRO A 143 -8.15 2.68 -27.96
N GLY A 144 -8.78 2.01 -26.99
CA GLY A 144 -8.93 0.56 -26.96
C GLY A 144 -7.73 -0.22 -26.44
N VAL A 145 -6.61 0.44 -26.09
CA VAL A 145 -5.50 -0.21 -25.39
C VAL A 145 -5.99 -0.82 -24.07
N LYS A 146 -5.68 -2.09 -23.84
CA LYS A 146 -6.08 -2.84 -22.65
C LYS A 146 -4.95 -2.79 -21.62
N ILE A 147 -5.25 -2.24 -20.46
CA ILE A 147 -4.31 -2.12 -19.33
C ILE A 147 -4.74 -3.03 -18.20
N SER A 148 -3.90 -3.99 -17.81
CA SER A 148 -4.12 -4.80 -16.61
C SER A 148 -3.36 -4.22 -15.42
N VAL A 149 -4.03 -4.11 -14.27
CA VAL A 149 -3.44 -3.54 -13.04
C VAL A 149 -4.08 -4.18 -11.80
N MET A 150 -3.32 -4.26 -10.71
CA MET A 150 -3.86 -4.75 -9.44
C MET A 150 -4.87 -3.75 -8.86
N GLU A 151 -6.06 -4.24 -8.49
CA GLU A 151 -7.13 -3.42 -7.92
C GLU A 151 -6.68 -2.66 -6.66
N GLY A 152 -7.01 -1.37 -6.57
CA GLY A 152 -6.67 -0.51 -5.43
C GLY A 152 -5.20 -0.11 -5.34
N SER A 153 -4.36 -0.51 -6.31
CA SER A 153 -2.99 -0.03 -6.40
C SER A 153 -2.92 1.41 -6.93
N THR A 154 -1.79 2.09 -6.71
CA THR A 154 -1.53 3.40 -7.31
C THR A 154 -1.47 3.30 -8.83
N GLN A 155 -0.97 2.19 -9.37
CA GLN A 155 -0.95 1.90 -10.81
C GLN A 155 -2.37 1.80 -11.39
N HIS A 156 -3.35 1.27 -10.61
CA HIS A 156 -4.75 1.27 -11.01
C HIS A 156 -5.31 2.69 -11.14
N PHE A 157 -5.07 3.53 -10.14
CA PHE A 157 -5.51 4.94 -10.19
C PHE A 157 -4.77 5.73 -11.26
N PHE A 158 -3.46 5.50 -11.43
CA PHE A 158 -2.67 6.10 -12.49
C PHE A 158 -3.23 5.75 -13.87
N ALA A 159 -3.48 4.47 -14.13
CA ALA A 159 -4.05 4.01 -15.40
C ALA A 159 -5.39 4.67 -15.70
N LYS A 160 -6.30 4.73 -14.71
CA LYS A 160 -7.63 5.37 -14.88
C LYS A 160 -7.55 6.88 -15.15
N ASN A 161 -6.63 7.56 -14.47
CA ASN A 161 -6.55 9.02 -14.56
C ASN A 161 -5.76 9.49 -15.78
N SER A 162 -4.70 8.76 -16.16
CA SER A 162 -3.79 9.16 -17.25
C SER A 162 -4.23 8.63 -18.61
N PHE A 163 -5.00 7.53 -18.66
CA PHE A 163 -5.40 6.86 -19.90
C PHE A 163 -6.92 6.66 -19.97
N PRO A 164 -7.72 7.73 -20.04
CA PRO A 164 -9.18 7.64 -19.96
C PRO A 164 -9.83 6.88 -21.13
N ASN A 165 -9.10 6.72 -22.25
CA ASN A 165 -9.56 6.00 -23.43
C ASN A 165 -9.16 4.51 -23.43
N ALA A 166 -8.38 4.07 -22.44
CA ALA A 166 -7.94 2.68 -22.31
C ALA A 166 -9.01 1.81 -21.64
N VAL A 167 -8.96 0.52 -21.91
CA VAL A 167 -9.79 -0.49 -21.24
C VAL A 167 -9.03 -1.01 -20.02
N ILE A 168 -9.48 -0.64 -18.83
CA ILE A 168 -8.82 -1.06 -17.58
C ILE A 168 -9.35 -2.43 -17.14
N ARG A 169 -8.45 -3.37 -16.90
CA ARG A 169 -8.68 -4.69 -16.33
C ARG A 169 -8.07 -4.75 -14.94
N ALA A 170 -8.90 -4.61 -13.92
CA ALA A 170 -8.48 -4.77 -12.53
C ALA A 170 -8.34 -6.26 -12.19
N THR A 171 -7.22 -6.65 -11.58
CA THR A 171 -6.90 -8.00 -11.13
C THR A 171 -6.75 -8.05 -9.61
N GLU A 172 -6.83 -9.23 -9.01
CA GLU A 172 -6.66 -9.38 -7.55
C GLU A 172 -5.21 -9.15 -7.11
N GLY A 173 -4.25 -9.50 -7.97
CA GLY A 173 -2.83 -9.38 -7.66
C GLY A 173 -2.00 -8.89 -8.84
N SER A 174 -0.78 -8.47 -8.54
CA SER A 174 0.16 -7.97 -9.55
C SER A 174 0.71 -9.08 -10.46
N MET A 175 0.72 -10.34 -10.00
CA MET A 175 1.12 -11.48 -10.83
C MET A 175 0.08 -11.73 -11.93
N GLU A 176 -1.20 -11.72 -11.59
CA GLU A 176 -2.30 -11.87 -12.53
C GLU A 176 -2.28 -10.77 -13.60
N ALA A 177 -2.01 -9.52 -13.20
CA ALA A 177 -1.88 -8.42 -14.16
C ALA A 177 -0.75 -8.65 -15.18
N ARG A 178 0.39 -9.18 -14.73
CA ARG A 178 1.50 -9.54 -15.64
C ARG A 178 1.15 -10.72 -16.55
N LEU A 179 0.45 -11.72 -16.03
CA LEU A 179 0.00 -12.89 -16.83
C LEU A 179 -1.04 -12.49 -17.89
N GLU A 180 -1.88 -11.48 -17.64
CA GLU A 180 -2.76 -10.91 -18.67
C GLU A 180 -1.96 -10.39 -19.87
N VAL A 181 -0.80 -9.75 -19.64
CA VAL A 181 0.09 -9.28 -20.71
C VAL A 181 0.80 -10.45 -21.38
N ALA A 182 1.35 -11.40 -20.63
CA ALA A 182 2.04 -12.56 -21.19
C ALA A 182 1.12 -13.41 -22.09
N SER A 183 -0.17 -13.47 -21.76
CA SER A 183 -1.19 -14.19 -22.56
C SER A 183 -1.89 -13.30 -23.61
N GLN A 184 -1.42 -12.08 -23.84
CA GLN A 184 -1.98 -11.10 -24.80
C GLN A 184 -3.48 -10.75 -24.55
N ARG A 185 -3.99 -11.00 -23.36
CA ARG A 185 -5.32 -10.54 -22.95
C ARG A 185 -5.35 -9.05 -22.58
N SER A 186 -4.18 -8.51 -22.19
CA SER A 186 -3.92 -7.08 -22.06
C SER A 186 -2.68 -6.68 -22.86
N ASP A 187 -2.64 -5.44 -23.33
CA ASP A 187 -1.54 -4.91 -24.14
C ASP A 187 -0.39 -4.43 -23.27
N VAL A 188 -0.70 -3.95 -22.04
CA VAL A 188 0.26 -3.35 -21.13
C VAL A 188 -0.14 -3.57 -19.68
N THR A 189 0.86 -3.61 -18.79
CA THR A 189 0.67 -3.45 -17.34
C THR A 189 1.72 -2.50 -16.77
N PHE A 190 1.32 -1.74 -15.76
CA PHE A 190 2.20 -0.90 -14.95
C PHE A 190 2.62 -1.66 -13.70
N GLN A 191 3.91 -1.82 -13.50
CA GLN A 191 4.48 -2.60 -12.39
C GLN A 191 5.76 -1.94 -11.88
N ASP A 192 6.13 -2.23 -10.64
CA ASP A 192 7.46 -1.87 -10.14
C ASP A 192 8.53 -2.42 -11.07
N ALA A 193 9.49 -1.59 -11.45
CA ALA A 193 10.50 -1.91 -12.46
C ALA A 193 11.25 -3.22 -12.16
N TYR A 194 11.55 -3.48 -10.85
CA TYR A 194 12.15 -4.72 -10.44
C TYR A 194 11.29 -5.95 -10.80
N GLN A 195 9.99 -5.88 -10.52
CA GLN A 195 9.06 -6.99 -10.81
C GLN A 195 8.90 -7.22 -12.32
N SER A 196 8.84 -6.13 -13.10
CA SER A 196 8.77 -6.22 -14.57
C SER A 196 10.02 -6.87 -15.16
N VAL A 197 11.20 -6.46 -14.71
CA VAL A 197 12.48 -7.02 -15.18
C VAL A 197 12.61 -8.50 -14.78
N LYS A 198 12.23 -8.86 -13.55
CA LYS A 198 12.24 -10.27 -13.12
C LYS A 198 11.27 -11.09 -13.97
N PHE A 199 10.03 -10.61 -14.12
CA PHE A 199 9.00 -11.29 -14.88
C PHE A 199 9.37 -11.51 -16.36
N SER A 200 9.96 -10.50 -17.02
CA SER A 200 10.37 -10.61 -18.42
C SER A 200 11.51 -11.62 -18.65
N LYS A 201 12.30 -11.95 -17.61
CA LYS A 201 13.30 -13.04 -17.68
C LYS A 201 12.64 -14.42 -17.57
N GLU A 202 11.57 -14.55 -16.77
CA GLU A 202 10.82 -15.79 -16.58
C GLU A 202 9.82 -16.03 -17.73
N TYR A 203 9.33 -14.97 -18.35
CA TYR A 203 8.37 -14.96 -19.47
C TYR A 203 8.97 -14.22 -20.67
N PRO A 204 9.80 -14.89 -21.51
CA PRO A 204 10.59 -14.24 -22.58
C PRO A 204 9.76 -13.58 -23.69
N ASP A 205 8.45 -13.89 -23.74
CA ASP A 205 7.52 -13.22 -24.66
C ASP A 205 7.05 -11.85 -24.16
N THR A 206 7.53 -11.42 -23.00
CA THR A 206 7.29 -10.09 -22.46
C THR A 206 8.56 -9.25 -22.43
N LYS A 207 8.42 -7.94 -22.48
CA LYS A 207 9.52 -6.98 -22.38
C LYS A 207 9.13 -5.76 -21.56
N VAL A 208 10.12 -5.18 -20.89
CA VAL A 208 9.98 -3.86 -20.25
C VAL A 208 10.33 -2.81 -21.29
N LEU A 209 9.48 -1.79 -21.44
CA LEU A 209 9.77 -0.70 -22.37
C LEU A 209 11.04 0.04 -21.96
N ARG A 210 11.85 0.37 -22.96
CA ARG A 210 13.10 1.13 -22.80
C ARG A 210 13.14 2.30 -23.77
N ASP A 211 13.78 3.38 -23.34
CA ASP A 211 14.06 4.52 -24.20
C ASP A 211 15.18 4.20 -25.23
N GLU A 212 15.47 5.16 -26.09
CA GLU A 212 16.51 5.06 -27.12
C GLU A 212 17.91 4.80 -26.54
N LYS A 213 18.16 5.14 -25.27
CA LYS A 213 19.40 4.92 -24.54
C LYS A 213 19.41 3.58 -23.79
N GLY A 214 18.37 2.74 -23.95
CA GLY A 214 18.22 1.47 -23.29
C GLY A 214 17.81 1.56 -21.82
N LYS A 215 17.47 2.74 -21.28
CA LYS A 215 16.97 2.90 -19.91
C LYS A 215 15.50 2.50 -19.84
N ILE A 216 15.09 1.92 -18.71
CA ILE A 216 13.69 1.59 -18.47
C ILE A 216 12.85 2.87 -18.53
N VAL A 217 11.75 2.81 -19.27
CA VAL A 217 10.73 3.88 -19.27
C VAL A 217 10.02 3.85 -17.94
N VAL A 218 10.17 4.92 -17.15
CA VAL A 218 9.52 5.10 -15.85
C VAL A 218 8.25 5.92 -16.08
N ALA A 219 7.10 5.27 -15.91
CA ALA A 219 5.80 5.92 -16.03
C ALA A 219 5.47 6.78 -14.81
N GLN A 220 5.91 6.35 -13.62
CA GLN A 220 5.68 7.01 -12.35
C GLN A 220 6.78 6.65 -11.35
N ARG A 221 7.07 7.56 -10.42
CA ARG A 221 7.94 7.28 -9.26
C ARG A 221 7.18 7.55 -7.99
N GLU A 222 7.18 6.58 -7.07
CA GLU A 222 6.35 6.59 -5.88
C GLU A 222 7.16 6.43 -4.60
N PRO A 223 6.94 7.27 -3.57
CA PRO A 223 7.49 7.02 -2.25
C PRO A 223 6.69 5.92 -1.55
N GLY A 224 7.34 4.84 -1.15
CA GLY A 224 6.77 3.80 -0.30
C GLY A 224 7.05 4.09 1.17
N SER A 225 6.06 3.90 2.03
CA SER A 225 6.18 4.15 3.46
C SER A 225 5.41 3.10 4.25
N PHE A 226 5.90 2.73 5.43
CA PHE A 226 5.04 2.06 6.40
C PHE A 226 3.91 3.01 6.79
N ALA A 227 2.80 2.48 7.26
CA ALA A 227 1.66 3.31 7.58
C ALA A 227 1.04 2.91 8.92
N ILE A 228 0.50 3.90 9.62
CA ILE A 228 -0.15 3.77 10.92
C ILE A 228 -1.52 4.48 10.90
N ARG A 229 -2.37 4.19 11.89
CA ARG A 229 -3.58 5.00 12.11
C ARG A 229 -3.19 6.42 12.54
N GLN A 230 -4.00 7.38 12.16
CA GLN A 230 -3.88 8.76 12.64
C GLN A 230 -4.26 8.84 14.13
N GLY A 231 -3.69 9.81 14.83
CA GLY A 231 -4.15 10.20 16.18
C GLY A 231 -3.20 9.89 17.33
N ASP A 232 -2.18 9.04 17.20
CA ASP A 232 -1.17 8.83 18.24
C ASP A 232 0.20 9.37 17.82
N PRO A 233 0.57 10.61 18.23
CA PRO A 233 1.85 11.21 17.84
C PRO A 233 3.06 10.50 18.44
N ARG A 234 2.89 9.62 19.43
CA ARG A 234 3.99 8.85 20.05
C ARG A 234 4.30 7.59 19.25
N PHE A 235 3.37 7.15 18.41
CA PHE A 235 3.55 6.01 17.51
C PHE A 235 4.06 6.43 16.13
N TYR A 236 4.26 7.73 15.93
CA TYR A 236 4.70 8.33 14.66
C TYR A 236 6.20 8.14 14.35
#